data_a0cfb66159463bd2a86fb4bf52fd0ea3
#
_entry.id   a0cfb66159463bd2a86fb4bf52fd0ea3
#
_cell.length_a   1.000
_cell.length_b   1.000
_cell.length_c   1.000
_cell.angle_alpha   90.00
_cell.angle_beta   90.00
_cell.angle_gamma   90.00
#
_symmetry.space_group_name_H-M   'P 1'
#
loop_
_entity.id
_entity.type
_entity.pdbx_description
1 polymer ?
#
loop_
_entity_poly.entity_id
_entity_poly.type
_entity_poly.pdbx_seq_one_letter_code
_entity_poly.pdbx_strand_id
1 'polypeptide(L)'
;EAIKVASRYKLGPLFTPPVVSKWEGPLATLMLPSNTGGANWQGGSFDPETKVFYIFTNTNISAHGLVQDANRSQMNYVSGRATDPNAKSGGGPVGAAALTVQGLPLVKPPYGRITALDLNQGALLWQIAHGDTPDNIRNHAALKGLTIPRTGRTGRIGVLTTKTLVIAGEGGFNTTPDGRGAYLRAYDKRTGADAGQVFMPAPQTGSPMT
;
A
#
# COMPACT_ATOMS: atom_id res chain seq x y z
N GLU A 1 -12.28 1.02 -18.21
CA GLU A 1 -10.84 0.77 -18.35
C GLU A 1 -10.30 -0.14 -17.24
N ALA A 2 -10.62 0.09 -15.95
CA ALA A 2 -10.14 -0.75 -14.84
C ALA A 2 -10.49 -2.23 -15.02
N ILE A 3 -11.71 -2.54 -15.46
CA ILE A 3 -12.13 -3.92 -15.76
C ILE A 3 -11.26 -4.50 -16.88
N LYS A 4 -10.95 -3.72 -17.93
CA LYS A 4 -10.09 -4.17 -19.04
C LYS A 4 -8.66 -4.46 -18.57
N VAL A 5 -8.12 -3.66 -17.64
CA VAL A 5 -6.81 -3.94 -17.04
C VAL A 5 -6.88 -5.21 -16.19
N ALA A 6 -7.88 -5.32 -15.30
CA ALA A 6 -8.01 -6.45 -14.39
C ALA A 6 -8.28 -7.78 -15.11
N SER A 7 -9.03 -7.77 -16.23
CA SER A 7 -9.37 -8.99 -16.98
C SER A 7 -8.18 -9.71 -17.61
N ARG A 8 -7.03 -9.05 -17.72
CA ARG A 8 -5.79 -9.69 -18.16
C ARG A 8 -5.11 -10.53 -17.09
N TYR A 9 -5.62 -10.50 -15.86
CA TYR A 9 -5.04 -11.16 -14.70
C TYR A 9 -6.00 -12.20 -14.14
N LYS A 10 -5.45 -13.20 -13.45
CA LYS A 10 -6.24 -14.14 -12.69
C LYS A 10 -6.64 -13.50 -11.36
N LEU A 11 -7.93 -13.43 -11.13
CA LEU A 11 -8.54 -13.16 -9.83
C LEU A 11 -8.96 -14.50 -9.23
N GLY A 12 -8.84 -14.64 -7.92
CA GLY A 12 -9.24 -15.88 -7.27
C GLY A 12 -9.47 -15.68 -5.77
N PRO A 13 -9.93 -16.74 -5.10
CA PRO A 13 -10.07 -16.74 -3.64
C PRO A 13 -8.70 -16.61 -2.96
N LEU A 14 -8.72 -16.49 -1.62
CA LEU A 14 -7.51 -16.50 -0.81
C LEU A 14 -6.62 -17.71 -1.18
N PHE A 15 -5.31 -17.49 -1.17
CA PHE A 15 -4.29 -18.51 -1.50
C PHE A 15 -4.28 -18.99 -2.95
N THR A 16 -4.87 -18.23 -3.88
CA THR A 16 -4.70 -18.52 -5.31
C THR A 16 -3.22 -18.40 -5.69
N PRO A 17 -2.58 -19.49 -6.17
CA PRO A 17 -1.17 -19.48 -6.48
C PRO A 17 -0.85 -18.61 -7.71
N PRO A 18 0.41 -18.18 -7.87
CA PRO A 18 0.89 -17.58 -9.11
C PRO A 18 0.66 -18.50 -10.31
N VAL A 19 0.28 -17.92 -11.43
CA VAL A 19 0.06 -18.63 -12.69
C VAL A 19 1.29 -18.57 -13.58
N VAL A 20 1.47 -19.57 -14.44
CA VAL A 20 2.39 -19.47 -15.57
C VAL A 20 1.86 -18.37 -16.50
N SER A 21 2.67 -17.35 -16.68
CA SER A 21 2.29 -16.15 -17.42
C SER A 21 2.22 -16.42 -18.92
N LYS A 22 1.15 -15.96 -19.55
CA LYS A 22 0.95 -16.00 -21.01
C LYS A 22 0.58 -14.62 -21.50
N TRP A 23 1.08 -14.21 -22.68
CA TRP A 23 0.75 -12.90 -23.24
C TRP A 23 -0.74 -12.75 -23.55
N GLU A 24 -1.37 -13.78 -24.03
CA GLU A 24 -2.81 -13.83 -24.31
C GLU A 24 -3.64 -13.84 -23.02
N GLY A 25 -3.03 -14.14 -21.90
CA GLY A 25 -3.63 -14.19 -20.56
C GLY A 25 -3.74 -15.61 -19.96
N PRO A 26 -3.79 -15.68 -18.65
CA PRO A 26 -3.57 -14.60 -17.68
C PRO A 26 -2.10 -14.19 -17.58
N LEU A 27 -1.85 -12.90 -17.44
CA LEU A 27 -0.49 -12.38 -17.26
C LEU A 27 0.11 -12.71 -15.89
N ALA A 28 -0.73 -12.76 -14.86
CA ALA A 28 -0.33 -13.05 -13.49
C ALA A 28 -1.56 -13.27 -12.60
N THR A 29 -1.37 -13.73 -11.38
CA THR A 29 -2.37 -13.70 -10.32
C THR A 29 -2.29 -12.38 -9.58
N LEU A 30 -3.43 -11.68 -9.41
CA LEU A 30 -3.50 -10.48 -8.57
C LEU A 30 -3.58 -10.85 -7.09
N MET A 31 -2.82 -10.15 -6.28
CA MET A 31 -2.79 -10.30 -4.82
C MET A 31 -3.08 -8.96 -4.16
N LEU A 32 -4.02 -8.97 -3.21
CA LEU A 32 -4.36 -7.83 -2.37
C LEU A 32 -4.53 -8.32 -0.92
N PRO A 33 -3.78 -7.81 0.06
CA PRO A 33 -2.62 -6.94 -0.10
C PRO A 33 -1.49 -7.65 -0.87
N SER A 34 -0.41 -6.97 -1.19
CA SER A 34 0.68 -7.54 -2.00
C SER A 34 1.32 -8.77 -1.34
N ASN A 35 2.26 -9.43 -2.04
CA ASN A 35 3.05 -10.54 -1.50
C ASN A 35 3.86 -10.21 -0.24
N THR A 36 4.03 -8.93 0.06
CA THR A 36 4.66 -8.46 1.32
C THR A 36 3.66 -8.27 2.44
N GLY A 37 2.37 -8.54 2.20
CA GLY A 37 1.29 -8.37 3.16
C GLY A 37 0.80 -6.93 3.29
N GLY A 38 -0.24 -6.76 4.11
CA GLY A 38 -0.81 -5.44 4.45
C GLY A 38 -0.10 -4.80 5.64
N ALA A 39 0.06 -5.55 6.73
CA ALA A 39 0.92 -5.21 7.86
C ALA A 39 2.30 -5.82 7.67
N ASN A 40 3.33 -5.26 8.31
CA ASN A 40 4.70 -5.72 8.15
C ASN A 40 5.44 -5.71 9.51
N TRP A 41 6.76 -5.90 9.46
CA TRP A 41 7.68 -6.03 10.61
C TRP A 41 7.57 -4.95 11.67
N GLN A 42 7.21 -3.73 11.27
CA GLN A 42 7.01 -2.62 12.20
C GLN A 42 5.88 -2.90 13.20
N GLY A 43 5.04 -3.89 12.88
CA GLY A 43 3.97 -4.35 13.75
C GLY A 43 2.95 -3.28 14.06
N GLY A 44 2.34 -3.42 15.21
CA GLY A 44 1.38 -2.48 15.78
C GLY A 44 1.75 -2.14 17.22
N SER A 45 0.96 -1.30 17.84
CA SER A 45 1.10 -0.89 19.23
C SER A 45 -0.13 -1.30 20.03
N PHE A 46 0.08 -1.90 21.18
CA PHE A 46 -0.98 -2.36 22.07
C PHE A 46 -1.11 -1.44 23.28
N ASP A 47 -2.31 -1.03 23.58
CA ASP A 47 -2.65 -0.29 24.79
C ASP A 47 -3.14 -1.25 25.88
N PRO A 48 -2.37 -1.48 26.94
CA PRO A 48 -2.75 -2.41 27.99
C PRO A 48 -3.89 -1.91 28.87
N GLU A 49 -4.17 -0.59 28.92
CA GLU A 49 -5.25 -0.04 29.73
C GLU A 49 -6.61 -0.31 29.07
N THR A 50 -6.72 -0.05 27.77
CA THR A 50 -7.98 -0.19 27.02
C THR A 50 -8.12 -1.53 26.29
N LYS A 51 -7.03 -2.32 26.20
CA LYS A 51 -6.92 -3.55 25.41
C LYS A 51 -7.14 -3.33 23.90
N VAL A 52 -6.81 -2.14 23.41
CA VAL A 52 -6.91 -1.78 21.99
C VAL A 52 -5.57 -1.97 21.32
N PHE A 53 -5.59 -2.58 20.14
CA PHE A 53 -4.44 -2.75 19.28
C PHE A 53 -4.54 -1.81 18.06
N TYR A 54 -3.50 -1.03 17.84
CA TYR A 54 -3.39 -0.09 16.73
C TYR A 54 -2.38 -0.60 15.73
N ILE A 55 -2.78 -0.69 14.47
CA ILE A 55 -1.92 -1.24 13.43
C ILE A 55 -2.04 -0.45 12.13
N PHE A 56 -0.88 -0.16 11.53
CA PHE A 56 -0.81 0.37 10.17
C PHE A 56 -0.88 -0.76 9.15
N THR A 57 -1.66 -0.56 8.09
CA THR A 57 -1.74 -1.51 6.97
C THR A 57 -1.72 -0.80 5.62
N ASN A 58 -1.11 -1.46 4.63
CA ASN A 58 -1.11 -1.04 3.24
C ASN A 58 -2.26 -1.67 2.45
N THR A 59 -2.84 -0.90 1.54
CA THR A 59 -3.66 -1.41 0.44
C THR A 59 -2.83 -1.32 -0.83
N ASN A 60 -1.99 -2.32 -1.06
CA ASN A 60 -1.13 -2.39 -2.22
C ASN A 60 -1.46 -3.66 -3.01
N ILE A 61 -1.69 -3.50 -4.31
CA ILE A 61 -1.95 -4.63 -5.21
C ILE A 61 -0.66 -5.03 -5.91
N SER A 62 -0.43 -6.32 -6.04
CA SER A 62 0.68 -6.88 -6.81
C SER A 62 0.21 -7.96 -7.77
N ALA A 63 0.99 -8.22 -8.82
CA ALA A 63 0.71 -9.24 -9.80
C ALA A 63 1.88 -10.23 -9.85
N HIS A 64 1.61 -11.49 -9.57
CA HIS A 64 2.61 -12.56 -9.51
C HIS A 64 2.35 -13.58 -10.60
N GLY A 65 3.28 -13.64 -11.55
CA GLY A 65 3.32 -14.63 -12.62
C GLY A 65 4.64 -15.40 -12.60
N LEU A 66 4.68 -16.50 -13.31
CA LEU A 66 5.84 -17.36 -13.47
C LEU A 66 6.20 -17.45 -14.96
N VAL A 67 7.47 -17.38 -15.27
CA VAL A 67 8.00 -17.57 -16.63
C VAL A 67 9.18 -18.52 -16.61
N GLN A 68 9.42 -19.17 -17.73
CA GLN A 68 10.69 -19.89 -17.97
C GLN A 68 11.71 -18.90 -18.50
N ASP A 69 12.87 -18.85 -17.89
CA ASP A 69 13.96 -17.97 -18.33
C ASP A 69 15.30 -18.59 -17.94
N ALA A 70 15.85 -19.36 -18.86
CA ALA A 70 17.12 -20.06 -18.69
C ALA A 70 18.33 -19.12 -18.51
N ASN A 71 18.21 -17.86 -18.95
CA ASN A 71 19.28 -16.85 -18.77
C ASN A 71 19.32 -16.32 -17.34
N ARG A 72 18.19 -16.39 -16.61
CA ARG A 72 18.09 -15.90 -15.24
C ARG A 72 18.27 -16.96 -14.18
N SER A 73 17.95 -18.21 -14.49
CA SER A 73 18.00 -19.30 -13.51
C SER A 73 17.96 -20.67 -14.16
N GLN A 74 18.55 -21.65 -13.49
CA GLN A 74 18.40 -23.08 -13.80
C GLN A 74 17.08 -23.69 -13.33
N MET A 75 16.26 -22.90 -12.60
CA MET A 75 14.93 -23.34 -12.16
C MET A 75 13.96 -23.38 -13.34
N ASN A 76 13.02 -24.32 -13.31
CA ASN A 76 11.98 -24.44 -14.35
C ASN A 76 11.14 -23.17 -14.49
N TYR A 77 10.92 -22.46 -13.38
CA TYR A 77 10.17 -21.21 -13.36
C TYR A 77 10.79 -20.18 -12.42
N VAL A 78 10.75 -18.94 -12.83
CA VAL A 78 11.12 -17.76 -12.03
C VAL A 78 9.98 -16.74 -12.04
N SER A 79 9.98 -15.85 -11.08
CA SER A 79 9.02 -14.74 -11.04
C SER A 79 9.17 -13.87 -12.28
N GLY A 80 8.07 -13.66 -13.00
CA GLY A 80 8.07 -12.88 -14.23
C GLY A 80 6.68 -12.79 -14.84
N ARG A 81 6.60 -12.00 -15.92
CA ARG A 81 5.40 -11.89 -16.77
C ARG A 81 5.78 -12.02 -18.23
N ALA A 82 4.92 -12.66 -19.00
CA ALA A 82 5.04 -12.69 -20.44
C ALA A 82 5.00 -11.25 -21.01
N THR A 83 5.78 -11.02 -22.03
CA THR A 83 5.88 -9.76 -22.74
C THR A 83 5.19 -9.87 -24.09
N ASP A 84 4.87 -8.72 -24.67
CA ASP A 84 4.37 -8.67 -26.04
C ASP A 84 5.44 -9.26 -26.99
N PRO A 85 5.13 -10.33 -27.73
CA PRO A 85 6.09 -10.93 -28.66
C PRO A 85 6.48 -9.98 -29.79
N ASN A 86 5.69 -8.93 -30.04
CA ASN A 86 5.97 -7.89 -31.03
C ASN A 86 6.68 -6.65 -30.45
N ALA A 87 6.90 -6.59 -29.12
CA ALA A 87 7.59 -5.47 -28.50
C ALA A 87 9.08 -5.50 -28.82
N LYS A 88 9.62 -4.35 -29.27
CA LYS A 88 11.03 -4.21 -29.67
C LYS A 88 12.03 -4.21 -28.50
N SER A 89 11.59 -4.24 -27.27
CA SER A 89 12.45 -4.29 -26.08
C SER A 89 11.88 -5.22 -25.01
N GLY A 90 12.78 -5.93 -24.36
CA GLY A 90 12.47 -6.95 -23.35
C GLY A 90 11.58 -6.45 -22.21
N GLY A 91 10.89 -7.40 -21.61
CA GLY A 91 9.91 -7.14 -20.56
C GLY A 91 10.47 -6.32 -19.42
N GLY A 92 9.73 -5.29 -19.08
CA GLY A 92 10.02 -4.47 -17.92
C GLY A 92 9.93 -5.26 -16.62
N PRO A 93 10.50 -4.74 -15.53
CA PRO A 93 10.51 -5.41 -14.25
C PRO A 93 9.11 -5.77 -13.78
N VAL A 94 9.00 -6.91 -13.15
CA VAL A 94 7.78 -7.38 -12.48
C VAL A 94 7.49 -6.44 -11.32
N GLY A 95 6.65 -5.44 -11.52
CA GLY A 95 6.35 -4.44 -10.51
C GLY A 95 4.93 -3.89 -10.60
N ALA A 96 4.53 -3.16 -9.58
CA ALA A 96 3.21 -2.53 -9.44
C ALA A 96 2.88 -1.52 -10.57
N ALA A 97 3.86 -1.08 -11.33
CA ALA A 97 3.71 -0.05 -12.37
C ALA A 97 2.69 -0.38 -13.47
N ALA A 98 2.38 -1.66 -13.69
CA ALA A 98 1.39 -2.08 -14.68
C ALA A 98 -0.05 -2.19 -14.14
N LEU A 99 -0.26 -2.02 -12.83
CA LEU A 99 -1.57 -2.13 -12.18
C LEU A 99 -2.18 -0.74 -11.96
N THR A 100 -2.16 0.05 -13.02
CA THR A 100 -2.70 1.41 -13.03
C THR A 100 -3.69 1.58 -14.18
N VAL A 101 -4.57 2.56 -14.00
CA VAL A 101 -5.45 3.07 -15.05
C VAL A 101 -5.10 4.52 -15.28
N GLN A 102 -4.57 4.84 -16.45
CA GLN A 102 -4.10 6.20 -16.79
C GLN A 102 -3.10 6.76 -15.76
N GLY A 103 -2.29 5.91 -15.14
CA GLY A 103 -1.34 6.33 -14.11
C GLY A 103 -1.89 6.36 -12.67
N LEU A 104 -3.19 6.21 -12.47
CA LEU A 104 -3.79 6.06 -11.16
C LEU A 104 -3.81 4.59 -10.71
N PRO A 105 -3.66 4.30 -9.41
CA PRO A 105 -3.72 2.93 -8.91
C PRO A 105 -5.04 2.22 -9.29
N LEU A 106 -4.94 0.96 -9.66
CA LEU A 106 -6.11 0.13 -10.01
C LEU A 106 -7.08 -0.04 -8.83
N VAL A 107 -6.57 -0.04 -7.60
CA VAL A 107 -7.36 -0.14 -6.37
C VAL A 107 -7.72 1.22 -5.83
N LYS A 108 -8.89 1.32 -5.21
CA LYS A 108 -9.36 2.55 -4.55
C LYS A 108 -8.60 2.80 -3.22
N PRO A 109 -8.44 4.07 -2.81
CA PRO A 109 -7.92 4.39 -1.49
C PRO A 109 -8.88 3.89 -0.36
N PRO A 110 -8.41 3.87 0.91
CA PRO A 110 -7.13 4.39 1.39
C PRO A 110 -5.96 3.44 1.07
N TYR A 111 -4.81 4.00 0.65
CA TYR A 111 -3.60 3.25 0.32
C TYR A 111 -2.77 2.87 1.54
N GLY A 112 -2.81 3.67 2.57
CA GLY A 112 -2.30 3.40 3.90
C GLY A 112 -3.34 3.78 4.94
N ARG A 113 -3.48 2.98 5.99
CA ARG A 113 -4.49 3.20 7.02
C ARG A 113 -3.99 2.76 8.39
N ILE A 114 -4.48 3.42 9.43
CA ILE A 114 -4.36 2.94 10.80
C ILE A 114 -5.72 2.42 11.23
N THR A 115 -5.72 1.25 11.84
CA THR A 115 -6.92 0.58 12.37
C THR A 115 -6.76 0.37 13.87
N ALA A 116 -7.80 0.69 14.64
CA ALA A 116 -7.92 0.38 16.06
C ALA A 116 -8.84 -0.81 16.24
N LEU A 117 -8.35 -1.84 16.91
CA LEU A 117 -9.05 -3.09 17.18
C LEU A 117 -9.21 -3.30 18.68
N ASP A 118 -10.43 -3.44 19.15
CA ASP A 118 -10.72 -3.88 20.52
C ASP A 118 -10.48 -5.39 20.62
N LEU A 119 -9.44 -5.79 21.35
CA LEU A 119 -9.09 -7.20 21.51
C LEU A 119 -9.97 -7.94 22.51
N ASN A 120 -10.76 -7.23 23.35
CA ASN A 120 -11.73 -7.89 24.22
C ASN A 120 -12.94 -8.38 23.43
N GLN A 121 -13.39 -7.58 22.46
CA GLN A 121 -14.60 -7.85 21.68
C GLN A 121 -14.30 -8.38 20.27
N GLY A 122 -13.05 -8.30 19.82
CA GLY A 122 -12.68 -8.60 18.44
C GLY A 122 -13.30 -7.61 17.44
N ALA A 123 -13.55 -6.37 17.88
CA ALA A 123 -14.27 -5.37 17.12
C ALA A 123 -13.33 -4.29 16.53
N LEU A 124 -13.67 -3.80 15.34
CA LEU A 124 -13.06 -2.61 14.79
C LEU A 124 -13.69 -1.38 15.40
N LEU A 125 -12.89 -0.56 16.10
CA LEU A 125 -13.36 0.68 16.72
C LEU A 125 -13.37 1.83 15.72
N TRP A 126 -12.25 2.04 15.04
CA TRP A 126 -12.12 3.03 13.97
C TRP A 126 -11.03 2.65 12.98
N GLN A 127 -11.12 3.22 11.80
CA GLN A 127 -10.13 3.10 10.75
C GLN A 127 -10.01 4.42 9.99
N ILE A 128 -8.79 4.92 9.83
CA ILE A 128 -8.50 6.19 9.16
C ILE A 128 -7.46 6.01 8.06
N ALA A 129 -7.55 6.86 7.04
CA ALA A 129 -6.48 7.00 6.06
C ALA A 129 -5.28 7.67 6.73
N HIS A 130 -4.10 7.03 6.66
CA HIS A 130 -2.87 7.55 7.23
C HIS A 130 -1.89 7.98 6.13
N GLY A 131 -1.38 9.20 6.29
CA GLY A 131 -0.51 9.87 5.35
C GLY A 131 -1.27 10.69 4.31
N ASP A 132 -0.61 11.73 3.80
CA ASP A 132 -1.16 12.58 2.76
C ASP A 132 -1.34 11.84 1.44
N THR A 133 -2.20 12.38 0.58
CA THR A 133 -2.34 11.91 -0.79
C THR A 133 -1.02 12.10 -1.53
N PRO A 134 -0.46 11.03 -2.15
CA PRO A 134 0.75 11.14 -2.96
C PRO A 134 0.64 12.20 -4.06
N ASP A 135 1.73 12.94 -4.32
CA ASP A 135 1.75 14.06 -5.27
C ASP A 135 1.31 13.65 -6.68
N ASN A 136 1.70 12.45 -7.13
CA ASN A 136 1.29 11.94 -8.44
C ASN A 136 -0.22 11.67 -8.55
N ILE A 137 -0.90 11.47 -7.45
CA ILE A 137 -2.37 11.34 -7.39
C ILE A 137 -3.00 12.70 -7.21
N ARG A 138 -2.50 13.50 -6.25
CA ARG A 138 -3.01 14.84 -5.97
C ARG A 138 -3.01 15.74 -7.21
N ASN A 139 -1.95 15.67 -8.01
CA ASN A 139 -1.75 16.50 -9.19
C ASN A 139 -2.17 15.82 -10.50
N HIS A 140 -2.88 14.69 -10.43
CA HIS A 140 -3.25 13.94 -11.62
C HIS A 140 -4.29 14.69 -12.46
N ALA A 141 -4.05 14.80 -13.77
CA ALA A 141 -4.90 15.60 -14.67
C ALA A 141 -6.37 15.16 -14.66
N ALA A 142 -6.64 13.86 -14.60
CA ALA A 142 -8.00 13.32 -14.56
C ALA A 142 -8.76 13.63 -13.25
N LEU A 143 -8.07 14.12 -12.22
CA LEU A 143 -8.65 14.47 -10.92
C LEU A 143 -8.73 15.98 -10.72
N LYS A 144 -8.34 16.77 -11.72
CA LYS A 144 -8.38 18.24 -11.67
C LYS A 144 -9.80 18.74 -11.43
N GLY A 145 -9.95 19.61 -10.44
CA GLY A 145 -11.24 20.19 -10.05
C GLY A 145 -12.07 19.34 -9.09
N LEU A 146 -11.59 18.14 -8.71
CA LEU A 146 -12.23 17.32 -7.70
C LEU A 146 -11.62 17.59 -6.31
N THR A 147 -12.48 17.63 -5.29
CA THR A 147 -12.03 17.60 -3.89
C THR A 147 -11.75 16.15 -3.49
N ILE A 148 -10.47 15.81 -3.36
CA ILE A 148 -10.05 14.46 -3.02
C ILE A 148 -9.80 14.43 -1.51
N PRO A 149 -10.47 13.55 -0.75
CA PRO A 149 -10.15 13.33 0.65
C PRO A 149 -8.74 12.74 0.79
N ARG A 150 -8.16 12.82 1.97
CA ARG A 150 -6.88 12.17 2.28
C ARG A 150 -6.95 10.69 1.89
N THR A 151 -6.07 10.26 0.97
CA THR A 151 -6.06 8.89 0.46
C THR A 151 -5.21 7.94 1.29
N GLY A 152 -4.42 8.48 2.22
CA GLY A 152 -3.37 7.71 2.86
C GLY A 152 -2.24 7.38 1.89
N ARG A 153 -1.16 6.87 2.44
CA ARG A 153 0.05 6.52 1.69
C ARG A 153 0.61 5.19 2.15
N THR A 154 1.06 4.38 1.20
CA THR A 154 1.78 3.14 1.53
C THR A 154 3.11 3.45 2.20
N GLY A 155 3.54 2.59 3.11
CA GLY A 155 4.81 2.73 3.80
C GLY A 155 5.13 1.52 4.67
N ARG A 156 6.32 1.54 5.26
CA ARG A 156 6.74 0.61 6.31
C ARG A 156 6.70 1.36 7.64
N ILE A 157 5.51 1.41 8.23
CA ILE A 157 5.18 2.32 9.32
C ILE A 157 4.88 1.52 10.58
N GLY A 158 5.65 1.78 11.63
CA GLY A 158 5.30 1.40 12.99
C GLY A 158 4.44 2.47 13.64
N VAL A 159 3.65 2.04 14.59
CA VAL A 159 2.73 2.89 15.34
C VAL A 159 3.18 2.94 16.79
N LEU A 160 3.17 4.12 17.40
CA LEU A 160 3.43 4.34 18.81
C LEU A 160 2.12 4.76 19.49
N THR A 161 1.80 4.14 20.61
CA THR A 161 0.65 4.50 21.44
C THR A 161 1.12 5.11 22.74
N THR A 162 0.60 6.27 23.07
CA THR A 162 0.79 6.96 24.36
C THR A 162 -0.52 6.90 25.18
N LYS A 163 -0.57 7.61 26.31
CA LYS A 163 -1.77 7.68 27.13
C LYS A 163 -2.99 8.20 26.37
N THR A 164 -2.83 9.14 25.45
CA THR A 164 -3.92 9.83 24.74
C THR A 164 -3.83 9.79 23.23
N LEU A 165 -2.66 9.51 22.67
CA LEU A 165 -2.39 9.64 21.25
C LEU A 165 -1.92 8.32 20.64
N VAL A 166 -2.24 8.17 19.36
CA VAL A 166 -1.59 7.24 18.42
C VAL A 166 -0.70 8.07 17.51
N ILE A 167 0.58 7.74 17.43
CA ILE A 167 1.60 8.50 16.68
C ILE A 167 2.19 7.61 15.60
N ALA A 168 2.25 8.13 14.38
CA ALA A 168 2.87 7.45 13.25
C ALA A 168 3.39 8.47 12.22
N GLY A 169 4.55 8.21 11.65
CA GLY A 169 5.08 9.02 10.55
C GLY A 169 4.59 8.52 9.19
N GLU A 170 4.59 9.39 8.21
CA GLU A 170 4.20 9.05 6.85
C GLU A 170 5.30 8.30 6.11
N GLY A 171 4.92 7.39 5.21
CA GLY A 171 5.82 6.72 4.27
C GLY A 171 5.98 7.52 2.98
N GLY A 172 7.23 7.71 2.54
CA GLY A 172 7.57 8.39 1.29
C GLY A 172 7.42 9.90 1.33
N PHE A 173 8.05 10.57 0.37
CA PHE A 173 8.11 12.02 0.29
C PHE A 173 6.87 12.62 -0.36
N ASN A 174 6.41 13.74 0.18
CA ASN A 174 5.43 14.66 -0.43
C ASN A 174 6.03 16.06 -0.54
N THR A 175 5.47 16.85 -1.44
CA THR A 175 5.65 18.30 -1.44
C THR A 175 4.67 18.89 -0.43
N THR A 176 5.19 19.51 0.62
CA THR A 176 4.42 20.12 1.71
C THR A 176 4.69 21.62 1.76
N PRO A 177 3.89 22.42 2.50
CA PRO A 177 4.19 23.83 2.74
C PRO A 177 5.57 24.06 3.41
N ASP A 178 6.03 23.06 4.22
CA ASP A 178 7.31 23.12 4.93
C ASP A 178 8.49 22.61 4.11
N GLY A 179 8.25 22.19 2.86
CA GLY A 179 9.25 21.67 1.95
C GLY A 179 8.98 20.22 1.53
N ARG A 180 9.97 19.60 0.88
CA ARG A 180 9.87 18.18 0.50
C ARG A 180 10.20 17.29 1.68
N GLY A 181 9.21 16.55 2.17
CA GLY A 181 9.36 15.70 3.35
C GLY A 181 8.11 14.86 3.61
N ALA A 182 7.88 14.61 4.88
CA ALA A 182 6.74 13.85 5.41
C ALA A 182 6.29 14.45 6.73
N TYR A 183 5.18 14.00 7.28
CA TYR A 183 4.75 14.40 8.62
C TYR A 183 4.81 13.22 9.59
N LEU A 184 5.23 13.51 10.82
CA LEU A 184 4.89 12.69 11.98
C LEU A 184 3.52 13.16 12.46
N ARG A 185 2.54 12.28 12.44
CA ARG A 185 1.14 12.60 12.77
C ARG A 185 0.74 12.02 14.10
N ALA A 186 -0.07 12.76 14.83
CA ALA A 186 -0.71 12.32 16.05
C ALA A 186 -2.23 12.28 15.84
N TYR A 187 -2.86 11.25 16.40
CA TYR A 187 -4.29 11.04 16.36
C TYR A 187 -4.83 10.82 17.77
N ASP A 188 -6.03 11.30 18.06
CA ASP A 188 -6.72 10.94 19.29
C ASP A 188 -6.91 9.42 19.36
N LYS A 189 -6.44 8.80 20.42
CA LYS A 189 -6.42 7.36 20.59
C LYS A 189 -7.80 6.70 20.52
N ARG A 190 -8.83 7.40 20.99
CA ARG A 190 -10.20 6.86 21.07
C ARG A 190 -10.98 6.98 19.77
N THR A 191 -10.71 8.02 18.99
CA THR A 191 -11.55 8.39 17.84
C THR A 191 -10.84 8.31 16.51
N GLY A 192 -9.50 8.30 16.49
CA GLY A 192 -8.72 8.42 15.28
C GLY A 192 -8.70 9.83 14.68
N ALA A 193 -9.29 10.83 15.37
CA ALA A 193 -9.27 12.21 14.90
C ALA A 193 -7.85 12.79 14.90
N ASP A 194 -7.55 13.64 13.91
CA ASP A 194 -6.27 14.35 13.83
C ASP A 194 -6.05 15.19 15.10
N ALA A 195 -4.92 15.01 15.78
CA ALA A 195 -4.54 15.74 16.98
C ALA A 195 -3.32 16.66 16.77
N GLY A 196 -2.63 16.53 15.64
CA GLY A 196 -1.50 17.38 15.27
C GLY A 196 -0.50 16.67 14.36
N GLN A 197 0.47 17.45 13.89
CA GLN A 197 1.55 16.94 13.04
C GLN A 197 2.83 17.77 13.18
N VAL A 198 3.95 17.13 12.91
CA VAL A 198 5.28 17.77 12.86
C VAL A 198 5.96 17.40 11.56
N PHE A 199 6.53 18.40 10.88
CA PHE A 199 7.29 18.17 9.64
C PHE A 199 8.57 17.36 9.92
N MET A 200 8.84 16.40 9.05
CA MET A 200 10.07 15.62 9.01
C MET A 200 10.73 15.75 7.63
N PRO A 201 12.05 16.00 7.56
CA PRO A 201 12.74 16.09 6.26
C PRO A 201 12.85 14.74 5.54
N ALA A 202 12.51 13.65 6.22
CA ALA A 202 12.52 12.28 5.67
C ALA A 202 11.31 11.48 6.16
N PRO A 203 10.81 10.52 5.35
CA PRO A 203 9.71 9.65 5.73
C PRO A 203 10.13 8.66 6.81
N GLN A 204 9.14 8.17 7.57
CA GLN A 204 9.33 7.08 8.51
C GLN A 204 9.53 5.75 7.76
N THR A 205 10.48 4.95 8.21
CA THR A 205 10.75 3.60 7.66
C THR A 205 10.86 2.52 8.75
N GLY A 206 10.52 2.82 9.99
CA GLY A 206 10.62 1.94 11.13
C GLY A 206 9.54 2.20 12.17
N SER A 207 9.77 1.72 13.39
CA SER A 207 8.88 1.96 14.53
C SER A 207 9.40 3.12 15.37
N PRO A 208 8.55 4.09 15.72
CA PRO A 208 8.92 5.11 16.69
C PRO A 208 9.03 4.48 18.09
N MET A 209 9.89 5.05 18.90
CA MET A 209 10.09 4.69 20.31
C MET A 209 10.06 5.93 21.17
N THR A 210 9.66 5.78 22.45
CA THR A 210 9.77 6.78 23.52
C THR A 210 10.68 6.27 24.62
#